data_0da99ced97c941e51a0149075caed376
#
_entry.id   0da99ced97c941e51a0149075caed376
#
_cell.length_a   1.000
_cell.length_b   1.000
_cell.length_c   1.000
_cell.angle_alpha   90.00
_cell.angle_beta   90.00
_cell.angle_gamma   90.00
#
_symmetry.space_group_name_H-M   'P 1'
#
loop_
_entity.id
_entity.type
_entity.pdbx_description
1 polymer ?
#
loop_
_entity_poly.entity_id
_entity_poly.type
_entity_poly.pdbx_seq_one_letter_code
_entity_poly.pdbx_strand_id
1 'polypeptide(L)'
;MEQQKKPALYDPSFEHDACGIGAVVNIKGIKTHKTVEDALTIVETLEHRAGKDAEGKTGDGVGIMLQISHRFFKKVTEELGFDIGEEREYGVGMFFFPHDELRKNQAKKMFEIIVAKEGLEFLGWRTVPTNPSVLGQKALDKMPYIMQGFVKKPADVAKGIDFDRKLYIARRVFEQSNDNTYVCSLSSRTIVYK
;
A
#
# COMPACT_ATOMS: atom_id res chain seq x y z
N MET A 1 -2.56 -7.74 40.45
CA MET A 1 -3.16 -6.93 39.38
C MET A 1 -3.31 -5.51 39.93
N GLU A 2 -2.36 -4.63 39.65
CA GLU A 2 -2.46 -3.22 40.02
C GLU A 2 -3.57 -2.57 39.17
N GLN A 3 -4.61 -2.10 39.83
CA GLN A 3 -5.58 -1.22 39.22
C GLN A 3 -4.87 0.08 38.86
N GLN A 4 -4.59 0.29 37.58
CA GLN A 4 -4.14 1.60 37.08
C GLN A 4 -5.19 2.63 37.48
N LYS A 5 -4.82 3.54 38.38
CA LYS A 5 -5.65 4.67 38.79
C LYS A 5 -5.99 5.50 37.55
N LYS A 6 -7.25 5.49 37.10
CA LYS A 6 -7.71 6.34 36.01
C LYS A 6 -7.43 7.81 36.37
N PRO A 7 -6.85 8.62 35.47
CA PRO A 7 -6.75 10.08 35.68
C PRO A 7 -8.16 10.65 35.87
N ALA A 8 -8.35 11.57 36.78
CA ALA A 8 -9.66 12.03 37.24
C ALA A 8 -10.56 12.63 36.14
N LEU A 9 -10.00 13.13 35.04
CA LEU A 9 -10.70 13.79 33.93
C LEU A 9 -10.57 13.06 32.59
N TYR A 10 -9.86 11.93 32.53
CA TYR A 10 -9.67 11.17 31.31
C TYR A 10 -10.13 9.73 31.51
N ASP A 11 -11.03 9.28 30.62
CA ASP A 11 -11.44 7.88 30.55
C ASP A 11 -11.11 7.33 29.15
N PRO A 12 -10.17 6.36 29.04
CA PRO A 12 -9.77 5.78 27.76
C PRO A 12 -10.94 5.12 26.99
N SER A 13 -12.05 4.79 27.66
CA SER A 13 -13.22 4.22 27.00
C SER A 13 -13.96 5.20 26.08
N PHE A 14 -13.69 6.51 26.24
CA PHE A 14 -14.23 7.56 25.36
C PHE A 14 -13.28 7.95 24.24
N GLU A 15 -12.10 7.35 24.18
CA GLU A 15 -11.15 7.61 23.11
C GLU A 15 -11.59 6.90 21.83
N HIS A 16 -11.77 7.68 20.77
CA HIS A 16 -12.17 7.19 19.46
C HIS A 16 -11.18 7.69 18.41
N ASP A 17 -10.91 6.85 17.42
CA ASP A 17 -10.10 7.24 16.27
C ASP A 17 -10.73 8.41 15.52
N ALA A 18 -9.92 9.43 15.23
CA ALA A 18 -10.35 10.66 14.56
C ALA A 18 -10.15 10.57 13.03
N CYS A 19 -10.42 9.42 12.42
CA CYS A 19 -10.27 9.22 10.98
C CYS A 19 -11.36 9.94 10.19
N GLY A 20 -10.97 10.51 9.04
CA GLY A 20 -11.90 10.96 8.00
C GLY A 20 -11.91 9.94 6.86
N ILE A 21 -13.07 9.48 6.45
CA ILE A 21 -13.23 8.51 5.37
C ILE A 21 -14.27 9.02 4.38
N GLY A 22 -13.97 8.87 3.10
CA GLY A 22 -14.92 9.10 2.02
C GLY A 22 -14.81 8.05 0.95
N ALA A 23 -15.86 7.90 0.16
CA ALA A 23 -15.89 6.94 -0.93
C ALA A 23 -16.63 7.52 -2.13
N VAL A 24 -16.14 7.23 -3.32
CA VAL A 24 -16.79 7.53 -4.59
C VAL A 24 -16.82 6.26 -5.44
N VAL A 25 -17.96 5.99 -6.07
CA VAL A 25 -18.14 4.81 -6.92
C VAL A 25 -18.93 5.17 -8.18
N ASN A 26 -18.48 4.64 -9.32
CA ASN A 26 -19.27 4.69 -10.56
C ASN A 26 -20.22 3.49 -10.61
N ILE A 27 -21.54 3.74 -10.49
CA ILE A 27 -22.57 2.69 -10.43
C ILE A 27 -22.56 1.80 -11.71
N LYS A 28 -22.15 2.36 -12.85
CA LYS A 28 -22.05 1.62 -14.12
C LYS A 28 -20.73 0.84 -14.26
N GLY A 29 -19.83 0.91 -13.26
CA GLY A 29 -18.52 0.24 -13.28
C GLY A 29 -17.53 0.79 -14.32
N ILE A 30 -17.75 2.00 -14.83
CA ILE A 30 -16.87 2.63 -15.82
C ILE A 30 -15.68 3.24 -15.09
N LYS A 31 -14.48 2.77 -15.43
CA LYS A 31 -13.22 3.30 -14.89
C LYS A 31 -12.88 4.63 -15.57
N THR A 32 -12.80 5.71 -14.81
CA THR A 32 -12.45 7.03 -15.31
C THR A 32 -11.43 7.73 -14.42
N HIS A 33 -10.62 8.61 -15.00
CA HIS A 33 -9.69 9.44 -14.22
C HIS A 33 -10.46 10.39 -13.29
N LYS A 34 -11.62 10.85 -13.71
CA LYS A 34 -12.52 11.70 -12.89
C LYS A 34 -12.84 11.07 -11.53
N THR A 35 -13.05 9.76 -11.46
CA THR A 35 -13.29 9.06 -10.18
C THR A 35 -12.06 9.15 -9.26
N VAL A 36 -10.85 9.14 -9.81
CA VAL A 36 -9.61 9.32 -9.04
C VAL A 36 -9.49 10.76 -8.54
N GLU A 37 -9.78 11.76 -9.40
CA GLU A 37 -9.78 13.17 -9.01
C GLU A 37 -10.81 13.45 -7.90
N ASP A 38 -12.02 12.88 -8.00
CA ASP A 38 -13.05 13.01 -6.98
C ASP A 38 -12.58 12.39 -5.64
N ALA A 39 -11.91 11.25 -5.66
CA ALA A 39 -11.35 10.63 -4.47
C ALA A 39 -10.22 11.47 -3.84
N LEU A 40 -9.37 12.10 -4.65
CA LEU A 40 -8.36 13.04 -4.17
C LEU A 40 -8.99 14.30 -3.56
N THR A 41 -10.03 14.85 -4.18
CA THR A 41 -10.79 15.97 -3.65
C THR A 41 -11.42 15.66 -2.29
N ILE A 42 -11.91 14.42 -2.07
CA ILE A 42 -12.39 13.99 -0.75
C ILE A 42 -11.26 14.09 0.28
N VAL A 43 -10.07 13.59 -0.05
CA VAL A 43 -8.91 13.63 0.85
C VAL A 43 -8.53 15.08 1.20
N GLU A 44 -8.45 15.95 0.21
CA GLU A 44 -8.17 17.40 0.41
C GLU A 44 -9.22 18.07 1.29
N THR A 45 -10.50 17.78 1.06
CA THR A 45 -11.60 18.33 1.85
C THR A 45 -11.56 17.88 3.32
N LEU A 46 -10.96 16.72 3.60
CA LEU A 46 -10.80 16.18 4.95
C LEU A 46 -9.57 16.75 5.69
N GLU A 47 -8.81 17.67 5.12
CA GLU A 47 -7.60 18.25 5.76
C GLU A 47 -7.89 18.82 7.16
N HIS A 48 -9.07 19.40 7.37
CA HIS A 48 -9.51 19.95 8.67
C HIS A 48 -9.59 18.91 9.79
N ARG A 49 -9.55 17.62 9.47
CA ARG A 49 -9.53 16.50 10.43
C ARG A 49 -8.13 15.93 10.67
N ALA A 50 -7.15 16.41 9.93
CA ALA A 50 -5.76 15.95 10.06
C ALA A 50 -5.04 16.71 11.16
N GLY A 51 -4.34 16.00 12.04
CA GLY A 51 -3.40 16.59 12.98
C GLY A 51 -2.14 17.06 12.24
N LYS A 52 -1.63 18.21 12.63
CA LYS A 52 -0.34 18.74 12.17
C LYS A 52 0.59 18.92 13.37
N ASP A 53 1.85 18.62 13.15
CA ASP A 53 2.91 18.82 14.12
C ASP A 53 3.26 20.33 14.23
N ALA A 54 4.09 20.67 15.24
CA ALA A 54 4.47 22.03 15.54
C ALA A 54 5.17 22.77 14.36
N GLU A 55 5.82 22.06 13.44
CA GLU A 55 6.40 22.65 12.23
C GLU A 55 5.36 22.92 11.13
N GLY A 56 4.11 22.47 11.32
CA GLY A 56 2.99 22.68 10.39
C GLY A 56 3.07 21.93 9.06
N LYS A 57 4.10 21.10 8.86
CA LYS A 57 4.38 20.39 7.60
C LYS A 57 4.21 18.88 7.72
N THR A 58 4.50 18.31 8.88
CA THR A 58 4.31 16.88 9.15
C THR A 58 2.92 16.69 9.76
N GLY A 59 2.18 15.74 9.26
CA GLY A 59 0.80 15.45 9.73
C GLY A 59 0.52 13.95 9.76
N ASP A 60 -0.76 13.59 10.01
CA ASP A 60 -1.23 12.21 10.17
C ASP A 60 -1.19 11.51 8.83
N GLY A 61 -0.76 11.76 7.86
CA GLY A 61 -0.76 11.02 6.60
C GLY A 61 -2.14 10.79 6.02
N VAL A 62 -2.18 10.36 4.81
CA VAL A 62 -3.38 10.19 4.00
C VAL A 62 -3.18 9.03 3.04
N GLY A 63 -4.27 8.41 2.63
CA GLY A 63 -4.22 7.31 1.68
C GLY A 63 -5.45 7.25 0.80
N ILE A 64 -5.28 6.62 -0.35
CA ILE A 64 -6.35 6.38 -1.31
C ILE A 64 -6.29 4.94 -1.81
N MET A 65 -7.42 4.26 -1.82
CA MET A 65 -7.54 2.93 -2.39
C MET A 65 -8.25 3.00 -3.75
N LEU A 66 -7.62 2.46 -4.76
CA LEU A 66 -8.10 2.48 -6.14
C LEU A 66 -8.18 1.07 -6.73
N GLN A 67 -8.99 0.90 -7.75
CA GLN A 67 -8.85 -0.27 -8.63
C GLN A 67 -7.52 -0.18 -9.38
N ILE A 68 -6.87 -1.34 -9.58
CA ILE A 68 -5.65 -1.43 -10.39
C ILE A 68 -5.94 -0.96 -11.81
N SER A 69 -5.19 0.06 -12.27
CA SER A 69 -5.23 0.50 -13.66
C SER A 69 -4.31 -0.37 -14.51
N HIS A 70 -4.87 -1.37 -15.19
CA HIS A 70 -4.10 -2.28 -16.04
C HIS A 70 -3.33 -1.51 -17.12
N ARG A 71 -3.97 -0.54 -17.78
CA ARG A 71 -3.34 0.29 -18.83
C ARG A 71 -2.10 1.02 -18.31
N PHE A 72 -2.16 1.57 -17.09
CA PHE A 72 -1.03 2.25 -16.48
C PHE A 72 0.11 1.27 -16.17
N PHE A 73 -0.20 0.17 -15.47
CA PHE A 73 0.83 -0.78 -15.08
C PHE A 73 1.45 -1.51 -16.26
N LYS A 74 0.68 -1.84 -17.30
CA LYS A 74 1.22 -2.43 -18.52
C LYS A 74 2.28 -1.53 -19.14
N LYS A 75 1.96 -0.23 -19.31
CA LYS A 75 2.92 0.74 -19.87
C LYS A 75 4.21 0.82 -19.03
N VAL A 76 4.11 1.02 -17.71
CA VAL A 76 5.30 1.24 -16.87
C VAL A 76 6.11 -0.03 -16.65
N THR A 77 5.53 -1.22 -16.75
CA THR A 77 6.28 -2.48 -16.66
C THR A 77 6.96 -2.86 -17.96
N GLU A 78 6.36 -2.52 -19.11
CA GLU A 78 7.01 -2.62 -20.41
C GLU A 78 8.26 -1.73 -20.48
N GLU A 79 8.19 -0.50 -19.96
CA GLU A 79 9.35 0.40 -19.85
C GLU A 79 10.46 -0.17 -18.94
N LEU A 80 10.10 -1.03 -17.96
CA LEU A 80 11.01 -1.72 -17.06
C LEU A 80 11.50 -3.09 -17.59
N GLY A 81 11.02 -3.51 -18.76
CA GLY A 81 11.46 -4.72 -19.44
C GLY A 81 10.79 -6.01 -18.97
N PHE A 82 9.62 -5.98 -18.32
CA PHE A 82 8.85 -7.17 -18.01
C PHE A 82 7.35 -7.01 -18.32
N ASP A 83 6.72 -8.13 -18.71
CA ASP A 83 5.30 -8.20 -19.04
C ASP A 83 4.49 -8.72 -17.84
N ILE A 84 3.38 -8.05 -17.54
CA ILE A 84 2.44 -8.44 -16.49
C ILE A 84 1.26 -9.29 -16.99
N GLY A 85 1.18 -9.55 -18.31
CA GLY A 85 0.08 -10.28 -18.90
C GLY A 85 -1.23 -9.48 -18.97
N GLU A 86 -2.35 -10.17 -18.81
CA GLU A 86 -3.69 -9.58 -18.93
C GLU A 86 -4.23 -9.06 -17.60
N GLU A 87 -5.29 -8.24 -17.69
CA GLU A 87 -5.97 -7.70 -16.50
C GLU A 87 -6.42 -8.82 -15.56
N ARG A 88 -6.09 -8.68 -14.27
CA ARG A 88 -6.36 -9.64 -13.19
C ARG A 88 -5.57 -10.96 -13.27
N GLU A 89 -4.56 -11.04 -14.12
CA GLU A 89 -3.61 -12.17 -14.15
C GLU A 89 -2.33 -11.88 -13.38
N TYR A 90 -2.26 -10.74 -12.75
CA TYR A 90 -1.17 -10.35 -11.86
C TYR A 90 -1.70 -9.66 -10.60
N GLY A 91 -0.91 -9.72 -9.54
CA GLY A 91 -1.10 -8.93 -8.33
C GLY A 91 -0.05 -7.82 -8.24
N VAL A 92 -0.44 -6.69 -7.66
CA VAL A 92 0.48 -5.59 -7.35
C VAL A 92 0.54 -5.40 -5.84
N GLY A 93 1.75 -5.41 -5.29
CA GLY A 93 2.02 -5.07 -3.89
C GLY A 93 2.59 -3.67 -3.76
N MET A 94 2.20 -2.95 -2.71
CA MET A 94 2.79 -1.69 -2.31
C MET A 94 3.61 -1.90 -1.04
N PHE A 95 4.91 -1.69 -1.13
CA PHE A 95 5.90 -1.99 -0.08
C PHE A 95 6.61 -0.73 0.36
N PHE A 96 6.79 -0.60 1.67
CA PHE A 96 7.53 0.46 2.33
C PHE A 96 8.75 -0.15 3.01
N PHE A 97 9.90 -0.01 2.38
CA PHE A 97 11.17 -0.58 2.82
C PHE A 97 11.96 0.41 3.68
N PRO A 98 12.85 -0.09 4.58
CA PRO A 98 13.78 0.76 5.31
C PRO A 98 14.81 1.40 4.36
N HIS A 99 15.43 2.51 4.80
CA HIS A 99 16.51 3.19 4.06
C HIS A 99 17.80 2.38 3.95
N ASP A 100 18.00 1.42 4.87
CA ASP A 100 19.17 0.54 4.84
C ASP A 100 19.13 -0.35 3.59
N GLU A 101 20.08 -0.17 2.70
CA GLU A 101 20.17 -0.90 1.43
C GLU A 101 20.27 -2.40 1.62
N LEU A 102 21.03 -2.87 2.63
CA LEU A 102 21.19 -4.29 2.90
C LEU A 102 19.85 -4.90 3.34
N ARG A 103 19.19 -4.27 4.31
CA ARG A 103 17.88 -4.72 4.80
C ARG A 103 16.80 -4.68 3.73
N LYS A 104 16.78 -3.62 2.91
CA LYS A 104 15.88 -3.51 1.76
C LYS A 104 16.08 -4.67 0.79
N ASN A 105 17.33 -4.96 0.40
CA ASN A 105 17.63 -6.04 -0.55
C ASN A 105 17.35 -7.42 0.03
N GLN A 106 17.61 -7.64 1.32
CA GLN A 106 17.22 -8.87 2.02
C GLN A 106 15.71 -9.06 2.04
N ALA A 107 14.93 -8.02 2.35
CA ALA A 107 13.47 -8.07 2.37
C ALA A 107 12.90 -8.35 0.97
N LYS A 108 13.42 -7.69 -0.08
CA LYS A 108 13.05 -7.98 -1.46
C LYS A 108 13.29 -9.45 -1.81
N LYS A 109 14.47 -9.95 -1.51
CA LYS A 109 14.83 -11.36 -1.80
C LYS A 109 13.97 -12.35 -1.02
N MET A 110 13.69 -12.03 0.25
CA MET A 110 12.79 -12.83 1.08
C MET A 110 11.38 -12.90 0.47
N PHE A 111 10.82 -11.78 0.03
CA PHE A 111 9.51 -11.76 -0.63
C PHE A 111 9.51 -12.60 -1.91
N GLU A 112 10.50 -12.48 -2.77
CA GLU A 112 10.65 -13.29 -3.98
C GLU A 112 10.68 -14.79 -3.69
N ILE A 113 11.41 -15.21 -2.64
CA ILE A 113 11.48 -16.60 -2.20
C ILE A 113 10.13 -17.10 -1.68
N ILE A 114 9.42 -16.27 -0.89
CA ILE A 114 8.10 -16.62 -0.37
C ILE A 114 7.09 -16.76 -1.50
N VAL A 115 7.07 -15.83 -2.46
CA VAL A 115 6.23 -15.90 -3.65
C VAL A 115 6.45 -17.22 -4.40
N ALA A 116 7.70 -17.60 -4.62
CA ALA A 116 8.03 -18.87 -5.28
C ALA A 116 7.59 -20.10 -4.46
N LYS A 117 7.77 -20.10 -3.13
CA LYS A 117 7.34 -21.19 -2.24
C LYS A 117 5.81 -21.37 -2.24
N GLU A 118 5.05 -20.28 -2.38
CA GLU A 118 3.58 -20.31 -2.49
C GLU A 118 3.09 -20.73 -3.89
N GLY A 119 3.99 -21.12 -4.78
CA GLY A 119 3.67 -21.53 -6.15
C GLY A 119 3.26 -20.37 -7.05
N LEU A 120 3.75 -19.17 -6.74
CA LEU A 120 3.54 -17.95 -7.53
C LEU A 120 4.83 -17.59 -8.26
N GLU A 121 4.73 -16.76 -9.30
CA GLU A 121 5.88 -16.23 -10.06
C GLU A 121 6.04 -14.74 -9.76
N PHE A 122 7.24 -14.35 -9.30
CA PHE A 122 7.59 -12.95 -9.13
C PHE A 122 8.07 -12.36 -10.46
N LEU A 123 7.45 -11.26 -10.91
CA LEU A 123 7.73 -10.64 -12.20
C LEU A 123 8.79 -9.52 -12.13
N GLY A 124 8.71 -8.68 -11.10
CA GLY A 124 9.65 -7.57 -10.99
C GLY A 124 9.28 -6.53 -9.95
N TRP A 125 10.23 -5.63 -9.68
CA TRP A 125 10.07 -4.48 -8.80
C TRP A 125 10.02 -3.17 -9.60
N ARG A 126 9.17 -2.25 -9.15
CA ARG A 126 9.09 -0.87 -9.62
C ARG A 126 9.31 0.09 -8.46
N THR A 127 10.24 1.03 -8.57
CA THR A 127 10.35 2.14 -7.63
C THR A 127 9.21 3.12 -7.87
N VAL A 128 8.51 3.51 -6.81
CA VAL A 128 7.43 4.50 -6.89
C VAL A 128 8.05 5.90 -6.93
N PRO A 129 7.74 6.73 -7.93
CA PRO A 129 8.15 8.12 -7.94
C PRO A 129 7.55 8.86 -6.74
N THR A 130 8.38 9.58 -6.00
CA THR A 130 7.99 10.37 -4.83
C THR A 130 8.51 11.80 -4.96
N ASN A 131 7.81 12.74 -4.34
CA ASN A 131 8.28 14.14 -4.24
C ASN A 131 8.53 14.50 -2.77
N PRO A 132 9.76 14.32 -2.26
CA PRO A 132 10.09 14.62 -0.87
C PRO A 132 10.17 16.11 -0.54
N SER A 133 10.18 17.00 -1.54
CA SER A 133 10.37 18.45 -1.34
C SER A 133 9.27 19.12 -0.52
N VAL A 134 8.11 18.49 -0.43
CA VAL A 134 6.94 19.01 0.32
C VAL A 134 6.88 18.54 1.77
N LEU A 135 7.77 17.61 2.16
CA LEU A 135 7.78 17.01 3.48
C LEU A 135 8.47 17.90 4.52
N GLY A 136 8.01 17.82 5.78
CA GLY A 136 8.74 18.35 6.93
C GLY A 136 9.94 17.47 7.28
N GLN A 137 10.90 18.01 8.06
CA GLN A 137 12.16 17.33 8.37
C GLN A 137 11.93 15.97 9.06
N LYS A 138 10.99 15.90 10.00
CA LYS A 138 10.67 14.65 10.72
C LYS A 138 10.17 13.55 9.78
N ALA A 139 9.38 13.91 8.77
CA ALA A 139 8.89 12.96 7.77
C ALA A 139 10.02 12.54 6.82
N LEU A 140 10.90 13.47 6.41
CA LEU A 140 12.07 13.17 5.59
C LEU A 140 13.02 12.18 6.28
N ASP A 141 13.31 12.38 7.56
CA ASP A 141 14.22 11.52 8.34
C ASP A 141 13.71 10.07 8.46
N LYS A 142 12.41 9.86 8.28
CA LYS A 142 11.75 8.54 8.40
C LYS A 142 11.09 8.06 7.11
N MET A 143 11.25 8.79 6.02
CA MET A 143 10.65 8.45 4.74
C MET A 143 11.10 7.07 4.28
N PRO A 144 10.18 6.10 4.04
CA PRO A 144 10.55 4.78 3.58
C PRO A 144 10.91 4.77 2.08
N TYR A 145 11.60 3.72 1.65
CA TYR A 145 11.74 3.41 0.24
C TYR A 145 10.45 2.75 -0.28
N ILE A 146 9.74 3.41 -1.18
CA ILE A 146 8.44 2.92 -1.67
C ILE A 146 8.61 2.18 -3.00
N MET A 147 8.21 0.91 -3.03
CA MET A 147 8.29 0.08 -4.22
C MET A 147 7.01 -0.69 -4.47
N GLN A 148 6.77 -1.03 -5.71
CA GLN A 148 5.72 -1.95 -6.14
C GLN A 148 6.34 -3.26 -6.59
N GLY A 149 5.81 -4.38 -6.08
CA GLY A 149 6.17 -5.73 -6.49
C GLY A 149 5.05 -6.36 -7.31
N PHE A 150 5.39 -7.06 -8.38
CA PHE A 150 4.45 -7.68 -9.30
C PHE A 150 4.55 -9.19 -9.23
N VAL A 151 3.39 -9.85 -9.09
CA VAL A 151 3.28 -11.30 -8.91
C VAL A 151 2.29 -11.84 -9.94
N LYS A 152 2.71 -12.83 -10.72
CA LYS A 152 1.88 -13.47 -11.74
C LYS A 152 0.95 -14.52 -11.16
N LYS A 153 -0.24 -14.60 -11.71
CA LYS A 153 -1.21 -15.63 -11.40
C LYS A 153 -0.77 -16.98 -12.02
N PRO A 154 -0.74 -18.08 -11.25
CA PRO A 154 -0.54 -19.41 -11.82
C PRO A 154 -1.66 -19.80 -12.78
N ALA A 155 -1.35 -20.64 -13.77
CA ALA A 155 -2.32 -21.05 -14.79
C ALA A 155 -3.48 -21.89 -14.22
N ASP A 156 -3.20 -22.67 -13.18
CA ASP A 156 -4.15 -23.55 -12.48
C ASP A 156 -5.04 -22.86 -11.44
N VAL A 157 -4.80 -21.57 -11.20
CA VAL A 157 -5.56 -20.77 -10.23
C VAL A 157 -6.57 -19.87 -10.95
N ALA A 158 -7.83 -19.88 -10.49
CA ALA A 158 -8.85 -19.01 -11.04
C ALA A 158 -8.58 -17.51 -10.75
N LYS A 159 -8.98 -16.64 -11.67
CA LYS A 159 -8.96 -15.19 -11.44
C LYS A 159 -9.90 -14.81 -10.28
N GLY A 160 -9.57 -13.77 -9.56
CA GLY A 160 -10.40 -13.23 -8.49
C GLY A 160 -10.00 -13.74 -7.11
N ILE A 161 -10.96 -14.21 -6.33
CA ILE A 161 -10.75 -14.49 -4.89
C ILE A 161 -9.71 -15.59 -4.63
N ASP A 162 -9.58 -16.58 -5.50
CA ASP A 162 -8.64 -17.68 -5.31
C ASP A 162 -7.20 -17.21 -5.50
N PHE A 163 -6.96 -16.36 -6.49
CA PHE A 163 -5.65 -15.73 -6.65
C PHE A 163 -5.36 -14.73 -5.52
N ASP A 164 -6.34 -13.89 -5.14
CA ASP A 164 -6.16 -12.96 -4.03
C ASP A 164 -5.89 -13.68 -2.69
N ARG A 165 -6.43 -14.89 -2.46
CA ARG A 165 -6.08 -15.73 -1.29
C ARG A 165 -4.61 -16.14 -1.29
N LYS A 166 -4.07 -16.55 -2.43
CA LYS A 166 -2.63 -16.88 -2.55
C LYS A 166 -1.75 -15.66 -2.29
N LEU A 167 -2.11 -14.51 -2.86
CA LEU A 167 -1.43 -13.25 -2.59
C LEU A 167 -1.48 -12.87 -1.10
N TYR A 168 -2.64 -13.06 -0.46
CA TYR A 168 -2.80 -12.83 0.97
C TYR A 168 -1.91 -13.73 1.81
N ILE A 169 -1.82 -15.01 1.49
CA ILE A 169 -0.93 -15.96 2.19
C ILE A 169 0.53 -15.53 2.04
N ALA A 170 0.99 -15.25 0.83
CA ALA A 170 2.36 -14.78 0.57
C ALA A 170 2.66 -13.49 1.36
N ARG A 171 1.72 -12.55 1.38
CA ARG A 171 1.83 -11.33 2.18
C ARG A 171 1.98 -11.64 3.67
N ARG A 172 1.10 -12.48 4.24
CA ARG A 172 1.12 -12.80 5.67
C ARG A 172 2.38 -13.53 6.10
N VAL A 173 2.85 -14.47 5.29
CA VAL A 173 4.12 -15.16 5.55
C VAL A 173 5.29 -14.16 5.54
N PHE A 174 5.30 -13.24 4.58
CA PHE A 174 6.32 -12.19 4.51
C PHE A 174 6.26 -11.26 5.74
N GLU A 175 5.09 -10.75 6.11
CA GLU A 175 4.91 -9.87 7.27
C GLU A 175 5.32 -10.54 8.59
N GLN A 176 5.11 -11.85 8.72
CA GLN A 176 5.55 -12.61 9.90
C GLN A 176 7.07 -12.89 9.92
N SER A 177 7.71 -12.82 8.77
CA SER A 177 9.15 -13.10 8.61
C SER A 177 10.01 -11.85 8.55
N ASN A 178 9.41 -10.66 8.51
CA ASN A 178 10.13 -9.40 8.31
C ASN A 178 9.46 -8.24 9.07
N ASP A 179 10.15 -7.72 10.09
CA ASP A 179 9.65 -6.63 10.94
C ASP A 179 10.00 -5.22 10.41
N ASN A 180 10.81 -5.14 9.35
CA ASN A 180 11.37 -3.88 8.87
C ASN A 180 10.68 -3.33 7.61
N THR A 181 9.71 -4.08 7.07
CA THR A 181 9.01 -3.71 5.83
C THR A 181 7.51 -3.73 6.06
N TYR A 182 6.86 -2.65 5.71
CA TYR A 182 5.41 -2.56 5.75
C TYR A 182 4.81 -2.86 4.37
N VAL A 183 3.86 -3.77 4.29
CA VAL A 183 3.10 -4.05 3.06
C VAL A 183 1.73 -3.38 3.16
N CYS A 184 1.58 -2.27 2.47
CA CYS A 184 0.34 -1.49 2.49
C CYS A 184 -0.81 -2.26 1.82
N SER A 185 -0.57 -2.86 0.66
CA SER A 185 -1.54 -3.70 -0.07
C SER A 185 -0.81 -4.73 -0.92
N LEU A 186 -1.48 -5.86 -1.20
CA LEU A 186 -1.10 -6.84 -2.22
C LEU A 186 -2.37 -7.49 -2.73
N SER A 187 -2.78 -7.20 -3.96
CA SER A 187 -4.03 -7.68 -4.55
C SER A 187 -3.97 -7.70 -6.07
N SER A 188 -4.85 -8.48 -6.69
CA SER A 188 -5.08 -8.49 -8.14
C SER A 188 -6.12 -7.47 -8.60
N ARG A 189 -6.80 -6.78 -7.66
CA ARG A 189 -7.94 -5.90 -7.97
C ARG A 189 -7.77 -4.47 -7.54
N THR A 190 -7.18 -4.26 -6.38
CA THR A 190 -7.04 -2.94 -5.76
C THR A 190 -5.61 -2.66 -5.33
N ILE A 191 -5.26 -1.40 -5.28
CA ILE A 191 -3.99 -0.91 -4.75
C ILE A 191 -4.24 0.25 -3.80
N VAL A 192 -3.47 0.32 -2.72
CA VAL A 192 -3.50 1.41 -1.76
C VAL A 192 -2.27 2.27 -1.95
N TYR A 193 -2.48 3.55 -2.19
CA TYR A 193 -1.46 4.60 -2.13
C TYR A 193 -1.60 5.32 -0.78
N LYS A 194 -0.49 5.40 -0.05
CA LYS A 194 -0.44 5.97 1.29
C LYS A 194 0.74 6.91 1.44
#